data_9ad4529f1a1382f34eac73c543437fda
#
_entry.id   9ad4529f1a1382f34eac73c543437fda
#
_cell.length_a   1.000
_cell.length_b   1.000
_cell.length_c   1.000
_cell.angle_alpha   90.00
_cell.angle_beta   90.00
_cell.angle_gamma   90.00
#
_symmetry.space_group_name_H-M   'P 1'
#
loop_
_entity.id
_entity.type
_entity.pdbx_description
1 polymer ?
#
loop_
_entity_poly.entity_id
_entity_poly.type
_entity_poly.pdbx_seq_one_letter_code
_entity_poly.pdbx_strand_id
1 'polypeptide(L)'
;MPSRRSALRWMAAGSGLAALTPKSSSAAPASPLKHGKIKQSIVHWCFERGSKWKVEDTIKAAKELGCVSVEGLAPQHWDLLKANDLKCAYVGAHGFVKGMNQPAFWDANLKVIEERINQCAEYGNPNVLSFTGFADTTAQGGGVVSLEQGKKNCIEAYKKIIGHAEKKGVVLLLEHLNTRDSAEMKGHPGYQGDNIDYCAEIVRGVDSPNMKLLFDIYHVQIMHGDILRRLESCKDIIGHIHTAGNPGRCEIGADQEINYPPAMRKLLEIGYTGYVGHEFIPTKDPMVGLREAVTLCDVA
;
A
#
# COMPACT_ATOMS: atom_id res chain seq x y z
N MET A 1 -26.08 -49.06 77.75
CA MET A 1 -24.98 -49.78 78.30
C MET A 1 -24.10 -50.39 77.24
N PRO A 2 -22.85 -50.59 77.49
CA PRO A 2 -21.72 -49.74 77.02
C PRO A 2 -20.93 -50.50 75.93
N SER A 3 -19.91 -50.02 75.28
CA SER A 3 -18.54 -49.74 75.73
C SER A 3 -17.73 -49.26 74.51
N ARG A 4 -17.05 -48.28 74.63
CA ARG A 4 -15.62 -47.94 74.76
C ARG A 4 -14.63 -48.64 73.85
N ARG A 5 -13.79 -47.77 73.29
CA ARG A 5 -12.33 -47.83 72.92
C ARG A 5 -12.05 -47.83 71.43
N SER A 6 -11.07 -47.18 70.88
CA SER A 6 -9.98 -46.34 71.40
C SER A 6 -9.37 -45.61 70.21
N ALA A 7 -8.76 -44.49 70.50
CA ALA A 7 -8.02 -43.61 69.51
C ALA A 7 -6.83 -44.34 68.88
N LEU A 8 -6.54 -44.01 67.64
CA LEU A 8 -5.16 -43.92 67.16
C LEU A 8 -5.07 -42.78 66.14
N ARG A 9 -4.26 -41.80 66.51
CA ARG A 9 -3.84 -40.72 65.62
C ARG A 9 -2.79 -41.27 64.66
N TRP A 10 -2.94 -41.06 63.39
CA TRP A 10 -1.83 -41.05 62.45
C TRP A 10 -1.84 -39.68 61.68
N MET A 11 -0.75 -38.94 61.91
CA MET A 11 -0.39 -37.76 61.05
C MET A 11 0.14 -38.33 59.74
N ALA A 12 -0.49 -37.96 58.64
CA ALA A 12 0.09 -38.15 57.34
C ALA A 12 0.35 -36.72 56.74
N ALA A 13 1.64 -36.44 56.57
CA ALA A 13 2.11 -35.25 55.88
C ALA A 13 1.68 -35.32 54.43
N GLY A 14 0.78 -34.41 54.00
CA GLY A 14 0.38 -34.26 52.63
C GLY A 14 1.39 -33.41 51.88
N SER A 15 2.23 -34.05 51.05
CA SER A 15 3.06 -33.40 50.05
C SER A 15 2.17 -32.88 48.93
N GLY A 16 1.92 -31.58 48.91
CA GLY A 16 1.21 -30.94 47.82
C GLY A 16 2.05 -30.96 46.55
N LEU A 17 1.77 -31.84 45.58
CA LEU A 17 2.21 -31.71 44.23
C LEU A 17 1.38 -30.59 43.57
N ALA A 18 1.98 -29.41 43.41
CA ALA A 18 1.45 -28.40 42.53
C ALA A 18 1.53 -28.90 41.06
N ALA A 19 0.40 -29.26 40.50
CA ALA A 19 0.29 -29.58 39.09
C ALA A 19 0.59 -28.30 38.29
N LEU A 20 1.78 -28.23 37.71
CA LEU A 20 2.11 -27.23 36.67
C LEU A 20 1.27 -27.56 35.45
N THR A 21 0.16 -26.85 35.28
CA THR A 21 -0.55 -26.84 34.02
C THR A 21 0.38 -26.20 32.97
N PRO A 22 0.68 -26.89 31.85
CA PRO A 22 1.45 -26.26 30.80
C PRO A 22 0.62 -25.10 30.27
N LYS A 23 1.16 -23.86 30.31
CA LYS A 23 0.65 -22.75 29.53
C LYS A 23 0.68 -23.21 28.08
N SER A 24 -0.49 -23.43 27.48
CA SER A 24 -0.58 -23.60 26.03
C SER A 24 -0.10 -22.29 25.41
N SER A 25 1.11 -22.27 24.89
CA SER A 25 1.54 -21.23 23.98
C SER A 25 0.66 -21.40 22.74
N SER A 26 -0.34 -20.55 22.58
CA SER A 26 -1.02 -20.45 21.28
C SER A 26 0.04 -19.97 20.30
N ALA A 27 0.60 -20.88 19.51
CA ALA A 27 1.42 -20.51 18.39
C ALA A 27 0.60 -19.54 17.52
N ALA A 28 1.18 -18.40 17.18
CA ALA A 28 0.55 -17.48 16.22
C ALA A 28 0.17 -18.28 14.98
N PRO A 29 -1.01 -18.04 14.38
CA PRO A 29 -1.41 -18.74 13.16
C PRO A 29 -0.31 -18.57 12.12
N ALA A 30 0.06 -19.67 11.45
CA ALA A 30 1.08 -19.63 10.41
C ALA A 30 0.67 -18.63 9.31
N SER A 31 1.61 -17.85 8.82
CA SER A 31 1.40 -16.95 7.70
C SER A 31 0.75 -17.70 6.52
N PRO A 32 -0.24 -17.11 5.80
CA PRO A 32 -0.85 -17.74 4.63
C PRO A 32 0.11 -17.84 3.43
N LEU A 33 1.28 -17.18 3.48
CA LEU A 33 2.27 -17.20 2.42
C LEU A 33 2.91 -18.58 2.26
N LYS A 34 2.91 -19.11 1.03
CA LYS A 34 3.54 -20.37 0.63
C LYS A 34 4.81 -20.14 -0.19
N HIS A 35 4.83 -19.09 -1.00
CA HIS A 35 5.91 -18.79 -1.94
C HIS A 35 6.75 -17.60 -1.51
N GLY A 36 6.13 -16.54 -1.00
CA GLY A 36 6.82 -15.35 -0.50
C GLY A 36 7.64 -14.58 -1.54
N LYS A 37 7.36 -14.77 -2.85
CA LYS A 37 8.10 -14.12 -3.94
C LYS A 37 7.69 -12.67 -4.16
N ILE A 38 6.45 -12.33 -3.81
CA ILE A 38 5.87 -10.99 -3.89
C ILE A 38 5.97 -10.32 -2.51
N LYS A 39 6.55 -9.13 -2.44
CA LYS A 39 6.57 -8.30 -1.24
C LYS A 39 5.21 -7.63 -1.08
N GLN A 40 4.35 -8.20 -0.26
CA GLN A 40 3.00 -7.70 -0.07
C GLN A 40 2.93 -6.64 1.02
N SER A 41 2.02 -5.68 0.87
CA SER A 41 1.85 -4.50 1.71
C SER A 41 0.37 -4.20 1.95
N ILE A 42 0.04 -3.45 3.00
CA ILE A 42 -1.33 -3.03 3.31
C ILE A 42 -1.42 -1.51 3.29
N VAL A 43 -2.35 -0.96 2.52
CA VAL A 43 -2.63 0.49 2.47
C VAL A 43 -3.55 0.87 3.61
N HIS A 44 -3.02 1.54 4.63
CA HIS A 44 -3.72 1.78 5.89
C HIS A 44 -5.05 2.55 5.76
N TRP A 45 -5.10 3.63 4.96
CA TRP A 45 -6.28 4.48 4.87
C TRP A 45 -7.56 3.74 4.45
N CYS A 46 -7.43 2.67 3.66
CA CYS A 46 -8.57 1.85 3.25
C CYS A 46 -9.24 1.17 4.44
N PHE A 47 -8.44 0.65 5.36
CA PHE A 47 -8.91 -0.08 6.54
C PHE A 47 -9.35 0.87 7.66
N GLU A 48 -8.70 2.03 7.80
CA GLU A 48 -9.20 3.11 8.64
C GLU A 48 -10.59 3.56 8.20
N ARG A 49 -10.78 3.79 6.88
CA ARG A 49 -12.06 4.20 6.32
C ARG A 49 -13.12 3.11 6.40
N GLY A 50 -12.81 1.92 5.92
CA GLY A 50 -13.77 0.81 5.79
C GLY A 50 -14.11 0.10 7.10
N SER A 51 -13.17 0.04 8.04
CA SER A 51 -13.29 -0.78 9.25
C SER A 51 -12.93 -0.05 10.55
N LYS A 52 -12.58 1.24 10.48
CA LYS A 52 -12.16 2.05 11.63
C LYS A 52 -10.88 1.52 12.33
N TRP A 53 -10.03 0.81 11.58
CA TRP A 53 -8.77 0.33 12.10
C TRP A 53 -7.83 1.46 12.48
N LYS A 54 -7.14 1.28 13.59
CA LYS A 54 -5.99 2.10 13.96
C LYS A 54 -4.73 1.57 13.27
N VAL A 55 -3.66 2.34 13.32
CA VAL A 55 -2.36 1.94 12.74
C VAL A 55 -1.88 0.62 13.34
N GLU A 56 -2.08 0.42 14.65
CA GLU A 56 -1.70 -0.80 15.37
C GLU A 56 -2.44 -2.04 14.85
N ASP A 57 -3.74 -1.89 14.49
CA ASP A 57 -4.53 -3.00 13.94
C ASP A 57 -3.97 -3.42 12.57
N THR A 58 -3.62 -2.45 11.72
CA THR A 58 -3.03 -2.70 10.40
C THR A 58 -1.63 -3.34 10.53
N ILE A 59 -0.81 -2.89 11.47
CA ILE A 59 0.50 -3.48 11.77
C ILE A 59 0.34 -4.93 12.23
N LYS A 60 -0.59 -5.20 13.14
CA LYS A 60 -0.89 -6.55 13.61
C LYS A 60 -1.32 -7.47 12.46
N ALA A 61 -2.21 -6.99 11.59
CA ALA A 61 -2.64 -7.72 10.41
C ALA A 61 -1.48 -8.01 9.45
N ALA A 62 -0.62 -7.02 9.18
CA ALA A 62 0.55 -7.19 8.33
C ALA A 62 1.48 -8.29 8.86
N LYS A 63 1.78 -8.28 10.17
CA LYS A 63 2.61 -9.32 10.81
C LYS A 63 1.97 -10.70 10.74
N GLU A 64 0.67 -10.81 11.05
CA GLU A 64 -0.05 -12.09 11.02
C GLU A 64 -0.09 -12.70 9.61
N LEU A 65 -0.26 -11.85 8.59
CA LEU A 65 -0.39 -12.29 7.20
C LEU A 65 0.95 -12.44 6.48
N GLY A 66 2.06 -12.00 7.08
CA GLY A 66 3.38 -12.05 6.46
C GLY A 66 3.64 -10.93 5.45
N CYS A 67 2.85 -9.85 5.47
CA CYS A 67 3.17 -8.64 4.73
C CYS A 67 4.42 -7.97 5.32
N VAL A 68 5.21 -7.33 4.46
CA VAL A 68 6.49 -6.71 4.84
C VAL A 68 6.42 -5.19 4.95
N SER A 69 5.25 -4.62 4.72
CA SER A 69 5.02 -3.18 4.71
C SER A 69 3.58 -2.82 5.10
N VAL A 70 3.43 -1.65 5.71
CA VAL A 70 2.18 -0.89 5.77
C VAL A 70 2.46 0.47 5.16
N GLU A 71 1.67 0.91 4.20
CA GLU A 71 1.95 2.08 3.38
C GLU A 71 0.93 3.20 3.51
N GLY A 72 1.31 4.39 3.02
CA GLY A 72 0.51 5.60 3.15
C GLY A 72 0.53 6.23 4.55
N LEU A 73 1.37 5.74 5.45
CA LEU A 73 1.49 6.27 6.81
C LEU A 73 2.42 7.49 6.86
N ALA A 74 1.97 8.50 7.60
CA ALA A 74 2.79 9.68 7.88
C ALA A 74 4.00 9.35 8.77
N PRO A 75 5.10 10.14 8.69
CA PRO A 75 6.38 9.85 9.34
C PRO A 75 6.32 9.60 10.85
N GLN A 76 5.37 10.20 11.57
CA GLN A 76 5.22 9.98 13.00
C GLN A 76 4.91 8.53 13.40
N HIS A 77 4.51 7.68 12.46
CA HIS A 77 4.22 6.26 12.69
C HIS A 77 5.38 5.32 12.29
N TRP A 78 6.46 5.86 11.72
CA TRP A 78 7.52 5.01 11.15
C TRP A 78 8.40 4.32 12.19
N ASP A 79 8.58 4.92 13.37
CA ASP A 79 9.24 4.24 14.49
C ASP A 79 8.46 3.00 14.94
N LEU A 80 7.12 3.09 14.92
CA LEU A 80 6.27 1.95 15.23
C LEU A 80 6.36 0.84 14.16
N LEU A 81 6.44 1.21 12.87
CA LEU A 81 6.70 0.24 11.79
C LEU A 81 8.06 -0.44 11.98
N LYS A 82 9.11 0.34 12.21
CA LYS A 82 10.48 -0.15 12.42
C LYS A 82 10.58 -1.10 13.62
N ALA A 83 9.89 -0.79 14.73
CA ALA A 83 9.82 -1.64 15.91
C ALA A 83 9.11 -2.99 15.63
N ASN A 84 8.37 -3.09 14.53
CA ASN A 84 7.69 -4.31 14.08
C ASN A 84 8.33 -4.95 12.84
N ASP A 85 9.55 -4.56 12.45
CA ASP A 85 10.26 -5.02 11.25
C ASP A 85 9.48 -4.78 9.95
N LEU A 86 8.67 -3.72 9.90
CA LEU A 86 7.92 -3.31 8.73
C LEU A 86 8.51 -2.05 8.10
N LYS A 87 8.28 -1.87 6.80
CA LYS A 87 8.57 -0.65 6.06
C LYS A 87 7.30 0.16 5.81
N CYS A 88 7.47 1.43 5.47
CA CYS A 88 6.45 2.22 4.79
C CYS A 88 6.79 2.20 3.30
N ALA A 89 6.11 1.38 2.49
CA ALA A 89 6.49 1.18 1.08
C ALA A 89 6.35 2.45 0.25
N TYR A 90 5.41 3.34 0.59
CA TYR A 90 5.39 4.73 0.13
C TYR A 90 4.82 5.66 1.18
N VAL A 91 5.16 6.95 1.06
CA VAL A 91 4.49 8.05 1.76
C VAL A 91 3.96 9.06 0.74
N GLY A 92 2.75 9.59 0.97
CA GLY A 92 2.18 10.66 0.14
C GLY A 92 2.89 11.99 0.35
N ALA A 93 3.14 12.73 -0.73
CA ALA A 93 3.66 14.09 -0.66
C ALA A 93 2.55 15.13 -0.65
N HIS A 94 1.68 15.12 -1.65
CA HIS A 94 0.58 16.08 -1.80
C HIS A 94 -0.69 15.37 -2.29
N GLY A 95 -1.83 16.06 -2.25
CA GLY A 95 -3.10 15.51 -2.72
C GLY A 95 -3.23 15.53 -4.25
N PHE A 96 -4.18 14.76 -4.74
CA PHE A 96 -4.42 14.54 -6.19
C PHE A 96 -5.13 15.70 -6.91
N VAL A 97 -5.62 16.73 -6.21
CA VAL A 97 -6.27 17.92 -6.83
C VAL A 97 -5.24 18.94 -7.30
N LYS A 98 -4.41 19.44 -6.38
CA LYS A 98 -3.36 20.45 -6.63
C LYS A 98 -2.05 19.73 -6.96
N GLY A 99 -1.90 19.28 -8.20
CA GLY A 99 -0.78 18.45 -8.60
C GLY A 99 0.29 19.18 -9.44
N MET A 100 1.17 18.38 -10.03
CA MET A 100 2.38 18.86 -10.73
C MET A 100 2.08 19.42 -12.13
N ASN A 101 0.87 19.18 -12.67
CA ASN A 101 0.42 19.75 -13.95
C ASN A 101 0.17 21.28 -13.90
N GLN A 102 0.11 21.86 -12.69
CA GLN A 102 -0.23 23.27 -12.46
C GLN A 102 0.94 24.00 -11.80
N PRO A 103 1.64 24.90 -12.53
CA PRO A 103 2.78 25.65 -11.97
C PRO A 103 2.47 26.44 -10.70
N ALA A 104 1.22 26.88 -10.52
CA ALA A 104 0.77 27.60 -9.33
C ALA A 104 0.98 26.82 -8.02
N PHE A 105 1.12 25.49 -8.07
CA PHE A 105 1.28 24.65 -6.88
C PHE A 105 2.70 24.08 -6.72
N TRP A 106 3.61 24.34 -7.64
CA TRP A 106 4.93 23.72 -7.63
C TRP A 106 5.73 24.00 -6.37
N ASP A 107 5.84 25.27 -5.96
CA ASP A 107 6.68 25.63 -4.80
C ASP A 107 6.26 24.87 -3.54
N ALA A 108 4.96 24.81 -3.28
CA ALA A 108 4.43 24.08 -2.14
C ALA A 108 4.65 22.57 -2.26
N ASN A 109 4.36 22.00 -3.44
CA ASN A 109 4.47 20.55 -3.67
C ASN A 109 5.93 20.10 -3.67
N LEU A 110 6.83 20.84 -4.33
CA LEU A 110 8.26 20.51 -4.39
C LEU A 110 8.89 20.52 -2.99
N LYS A 111 8.51 21.49 -2.15
CA LYS A 111 8.98 21.54 -0.75
C LYS A 111 8.56 20.30 0.02
N VAL A 112 7.29 19.89 -0.09
CA VAL A 112 6.81 18.68 0.61
C VAL A 112 7.46 17.42 0.03
N ILE A 113 7.65 17.33 -1.29
CA ILE A 113 8.35 16.20 -1.92
C ILE A 113 9.80 16.11 -1.36
N GLU A 114 10.52 17.23 -1.28
CA GLU A 114 11.88 17.28 -0.73
C GLU A 114 11.94 16.79 0.73
N GLU A 115 11.02 17.27 1.56
CA GLU A 115 10.89 16.82 2.94
C GLU A 115 10.65 15.31 3.03
N ARG A 116 9.75 14.76 2.20
CA ARG A 116 9.46 13.32 2.17
C ARG A 116 10.64 12.49 1.67
N ILE A 117 11.37 12.97 0.67
CA ILE A 117 12.60 12.32 0.19
C ILE A 117 13.61 12.21 1.34
N ASN A 118 13.85 13.29 2.07
CA ASN A 118 14.80 13.30 3.19
C ASN A 118 14.39 12.33 4.30
N GLN A 119 13.12 12.35 4.68
CA GLN A 119 12.56 11.42 5.68
C GLN A 119 12.63 9.96 5.22
N CYS A 120 12.28 9.67 3.96
CA CYS A 120 12.38 8.32 3.40
C CYS A 120 13.82 7.81 3.42
N ALA A 121 14.80 8.65 3.05
CA ALA A 121 16.21 8.28 3.09
C ALA A 121 16.69 7.97 4.51
N GLU A 122 16.29 8.77 5.51
CA GLU A 122 16.63 8.56 6.91
C GLU A 122 16.11 7.23 7.47
N TYR A 123 14.85 6.90 7.16
CA TYR A 123 14.20 5.68 7.66
C TYR A 123 14.42 4.45 6.77
N GLY A 124 15.03 4.61 5.60
CA GLY A 124 15.21 3.54 4.62
C GLY A 124 13.89 3.07 4.00
N ASN A 125 12.91 3.98 3.87
CA ASN A 125 11.68 3.77 3.14
C ASN A 125 11.90 4.12 1.65
N PRO A 126 11.31 3.36 0.70
CA PRO A 126 11.75 3.46 -0.69
C PRO A 126 11.12 4.59 -1.50
N ASN A 127 9.85 4.97 -1.24
CA ASN A 127 9.08 5.69 -2.24
C ASN A 127 8.31 6.90 -1.68
N VAL A 128 8.20 7.94 -2.50
CA VAL A 128 7.34 9.12 -2.29
C VAL A 128 6.31 9.19 -3.39
N LEU A 129 5.03 9.21 -3.04
CA LEU A 129 3.89 9.25 -3.96
C LEU A 129 3.52 10.69 -4.32
N SER A 130 3.28 10.93 -5.60
CA SER A 130 2.89 12.21 -6.19
C SER A 130 1.84 12.01 -7.28
N PHE A 131 1.15 13.10 -7.69
CA PHE A 131 0.03 13.09 -8.62
C PHE A 131 0.17 14.15 -9.69
N THR A 132 -0.47 13.91 -10.86
CA THR A 132 -0.53 14.93 -11.94
C THR A 132 -1.31 16.15 -11.49
N GLY A 133 -2.46 15.97 -10.88
CA GLY A 133 -3.41 17.03 -10.55
C GLY A 133 -4.68 17.01 -11.39
N PHE A 134 -5.67 17.85 -11.01
CA PHE A 134 -6.87 18.05 -11.80
C PHE A 134 -6.59 18.95 -13.02
N ALA A 135 -7.31 18.72 -14.12
CA ALA A 135 -7.21 19.52 -15.33
C ALA A 135 -7.72 20.97 -15.12
N ASP A 136 -8.75 21.14 -14.30
CA ASP A 136 -9.29 22.44 -13.87
C ASP A 136 -9.13 22.60 -12.36
N THR A 137 -8.34 23.56 -11.96
CA THR A 137 -8.10 23.94 -10.56
C THR A 137 -8.40 25.42 -10.32
N THR A 138 -9.26 26.04 -11.15
CA THR A 138 -9.62 27.45 -11.01
C THR A 138 -10.13 27.79 -9.61
N ALA A 139 -10.99 26.95 -9.04
CA ALA A 139 -11.51 27.12 -7.68
C ALA A 139 -10.45 26.99 -6.57
N GLN A 140 -9.27 26.41 -6.88
CA GLN A 140 -8.17 26.22 -5.94
C GLN A 140 -7.02 27.21 -6.13
N GLY A 141 -7.20 28.20 -7.03
CA GLY A 141 -6.21 29.23 -7.33
C GLY A 141 -5.20 28.87 -8.43
N GLY A 142 -5.46 27.80 -9.19
CA GLY A 142 -4.76 27.44 -10.42
C GLY A 142 -5.53 27.92 -11.65
N GLY A 143 -5.62 27.07 -12.68
CA GLY A 143 -6.34 27.35 -13.92
C GLY A 143 -6.77 26.07 -14.63
N VAL A 144 -7.19 26.21 -15.88
CA VAL A 144 -7.47 25.10 -16.80
C VAL A 144 -6.21 24.81 -17.59
N VAL A 145 -5.78 23.54 -17.61
CA VAL A 145 -4.57 23.10 -18.31
C VAL A 145 -4.91 21.96 -19.27
N SER A 146 -4.51 22.10 -20.52
CA SER A 146 -4.66 21.04 -21.54
C SER A 146 -3.78 19.83 -21.20
N LEU A 147 -4.12 18.64 -21.72
CA LEU A 147 -3.33 17.43 -21.55
C LEU A 147 -1.86 17.62 -21.95
N GLU A 148 -1.62 18.24 -23.10
CA GLU A 148 -0.27 18.47 -23.62
C GLU A 148 0.53 19.43 -22.73
N GLN A 149 -0.09 20.53 -22.28
CA GLN A 149 0.58 21.46 -21.38
C GLN A 149 0.79 20.86 -19.99
N GLY A 150 -0.18 20.10 -19.47
CA GLY A 150 -0.06 19.42 -18.17
C GLY A 150 1.06 18.38 -18.17
N LYS A 151 1.25 17.63 -19.27
CA LYS A 151 2.37 16.72 -19.45
C LYS A 151 3.71 17.45 -19.37
N LYS A 152 3.86 18.56 -20.13
CA LYS A 152 5.07 19.39 -20.10
C LYS A 152 5.36 19.93 -18.71
N ASN A 153 4.33 20.45 -18.05
CA ASN A 153 4.43 21.00 -16.71
C ASN A 153 4.88 19.93 -15.70
N CYS A 154 4.28 18.72 -15.72
CA CYS A 154 4.70 17.62 -14.85
C CYS A 154 6.17 17.24 -15.06
N ILE A 155 6.60 17.08 -16.31
CA ILE A 155 7.98 16.75 -16.65
C ILE A 155 8.94 17.83 -16.13
N GLU A 156 8.63 19.11 -16.37
CA GLU A 156 9.45 20.22 -15.90
C GLU A 156 9.54 20.26 -14.37
N ALA A 157 8.39 20.09 -13.68
CA ALA A 157 8.33 20.12 -12.24
C ALA A 157 9.15 18.98 -11.61
N TYR A 158 8.99 17.74 -12.11
CA TYR A 158 9.77 16.61 -11.58
C TYR A 158 11.26 16.75 -11.87
N LYS A 159 11.68 17.32 -13.00
CA LYS A 159 13.10 17.61 -13.30
C LYS A 159 13.75 18.56 -12.30
N LYS A 160 12.98 19.40 -11.60
CA LYS A 160 13.52 20.30 -10.56
C LYS A 160 13.94 19.54 -9.28
N ILE A 161 13.38 18.38 -9.01
CA ILE A 161 13.57 17.66 -7.75
C ILE A 161 14.18 16.27 -7.90
N ILE A 162 14.10 15.66 -9.09
CA ILE A 162 14.49 14.26 -9.27
C ILE A 162 15.94 13.98 -8.94
N GLY A 163 16.86 14.90 -9.24
CA GLY A 163 18.28 14.77 -8.89
C GLY A 163 18.54 14.73 -7.37
N HIS A 164 17.63 15.27 -6.55
CA HIS A 164 17.67 15.11 -5.11
C HIS A 164 17.26 13.70 -4.69
N ALA A 165 16.19 13.17 -5.29
CA ALA A 165 15.71 11.81 -5.06
C ALA A 165 16.80 10.77 -5.44
N GLU A 166 17.48 10.95 -6.58
CA GLU A 166 18.58 10.10 -7.02
C GLU A 166 19.72 10.07 -5.99
N LYS A 167 20.18 11.24 -5.52
CA LYS A 167 21.24 11.36 -4.51
C LYS A 167 20.89 10.68 -3.19
N LYS A 168 19.60 10.61 -2.86
CA LYS A 168 19.08 10.00 -1.63
C LYS A 168 18.67 8.53 -1.80
N GLY A 169 18.68 8.00 -3.03
CA GLY A 169 18.25 6.63 -3.31
C GLY A 169 16.73 6.39 -3.09
N VAL A 170 15.93 7.47 -3.22
CA VAL A 170 14.46 7.44 -3.04
C VAL A 170 13.78 7.53 -4.39
N VAL A 171 12.72 6.77 -4.60
CA VAL A 171 11.93 6.77 -5.84
C VAL A 171 10.74 7.72 -5.72
N LEU A 172 10.50 8.56 -6.71
CA LEU A 172 9.26 9.28 -6.88
C LEU A 172 8.28 8.43 -7.70
N LEU A 173 7.08 8.24 -7.17
CA LEU A 173 6.00 7.51 -7.82
C LEU A 173 4.97 8.50 -8.37
N LEU A 174 4.59 8.33 -9.63
CA LEU A 174 3.44 9.01 -10.23
C LEU A 174 2.30 7.99 -10.33
N GLU A 175 1.17 8.30 -9.69
CA GLU A 175 -0.02 7.46 -9.77
C GLU A 175 -1.00 7.99 -10.82
N HIS A 176 -1.50 7.06 -11.67
CA HIS A 176 -2.68 7.32 -12.49
C HIS A 176 -3.94 6.90 -11.72
N LEU A 177 -5.05 7.61 -11.95
CA LEU A 177 -6.32 7.35 -11.28
C LEU A 177 -7.45 7.19 -12.32
N ASN A 178 -8.56 6.55 -11.96
CA ASN A 178 -9.73 6.55 -12.82
C ASN A 178 -10.60 7.79 -12.60
N THR A 179 -11.24 8.25 -13.69
CA THR A 179 -12.20 9.38 -13.70
C THR A 179 -13.64 8.92 -13.92
N ARG A 180 -13.88 7.60 -14.08
CA ARG A 180 -15.20 7.05 -14.43
C ARG A 180 -16.08 6.80 -13.21
N ASP A 181 -15.51 6.39 -12.08
CA ASP A 181 -16.26 6.22 -10.84
C ASP A 181 -16.32 7.56 -10.10
N SER A 182 -17.52 8.06 -9.79
CA SER A 182 -17.72 9.30 -9.05
C SER A 182 -17.95 9.07 -7.55
N ALA A 183 -18.00 7.83 -7.10
CA ALA A 183 -18.13 7.53 -5.68
C ALA A 183 -16.84 7.91 -4.94
N GLU A 184 -17.00 8.44 -3.73
CA GLU A 184 -15.89 8.96 -2.93
C GLU A 184 -14.77 7.93 -2.72
N MET A 185 -13.55 8.30 -3.10
CA MET A 185 -12.34 7.45 -3.05
C MET A 185 -12.37 6.18 -3.91
N LYS A 186 -13.34 6.03 -4.82
CA LYS A 186 -13.37 4.94 -5.81
C LYS A 186 -12.93 5.39 -7.19
N GLY A 187 -13.05 6.68 -7.47
CA GLY A 187 -12.53 7.36 -8.65
C GLY A 187 -12.44 8.86 -8.41
N HIS A 188 -11.84 9.58 -9.35
CA HIS A 188 -11.48 11.00 -9.19
C HIS A 188 -11.82 11.80 -10.44
N PRO A 189 -13.12 12.08 -10.73
CA PRO A 189 -13.53 12.90 -11.86
C PRO A 189 -12.80 14.26 -11.89
N GLY A 190 -12.20 14.59 -13.04
CA GLY A 190 -11.40 15.79 -13.21
C GLY A 190 -9.88 15.58 -13.07
N TYR A 191 -9.42 14.42 -12.61
CA TYR A 191 -8.00 14.09 -12.56
C TYR A 191 -7.41 13.98 -13.97
N GLN A 192 -6.28 14.65 -14.24
CA GLN A 192 -5.70 14.71 -15.58
C GLN A 192 -4.92 13.46 -15.97
N GLY A 193 -4.33 12.77 -15.00
CA GLY A 193 -3.55 11.55 -15.18
C GLY A 193 -4.39 10.28 -15.17
N ASP A 194 -5.52 10.24 -15.89
CA ASP A 194 -6.44 9.11 -15.93
C ASP A 194 -6.12 8.07 -17.02
N ASN A 195 -5.07 8.33 -17.78
CA ASN A 195 -4.55 7.43 -18.79
C ASN A 195 -3.13 6.97 -18.39
N ILE A 196 -2.94 5.67 -18.26
CA ILE A 196 -1.64 5.10 -17.87
C ILE A 196 -0.54 5.40 -18.89
N ASP A 197 -0.87 5.46 -20.19
CA ASP A 197 0.10 5.77 -21.25
C ASP A 197 0.55 7.24 -21.15
N TYR A 198 -0.36 8.15 -20.82
CA TYR A 198 -0.04 9.56 -20.53
C TYR A 198 0.91 9.68 -19.31
N CYS A 199 0.65 8.96 -18.24
CA CYS A 199 1.53 8.96 -17.09
C CYS A 199 2.90 8.30 -17.40
N ALA A 200 2.92 7.25 -18.24
CA ALA A 200 4.15 6.64 -18.72
C ALA A 200 5.01 7.59 -19.55
N GLU A 201 4.38 8.42 -20.41
CA GLU A 201 5.08 9.47 -21.15
C GLU A 201 5.70 10.52 -20.22
N ILE A 202 5.00 10.93 -19.16
CA ILE A 202 5.55 11.84 -18.14
C ILE A 202 6.78 11.22 -17.48
N VAL A 203 6.65 9.99 -16.97
CA VAL A 203 7.75 9.29 -16.28
C VAL A 203 8.98 9.16 -17.19
N ARG A 204 8.80 8.71 -18.43
CA ARG A 204 9.88 8.60 -19.41
C ARG A 204 10.46 9.96 -19.81
N GLY A 205 9.62 10.99 -19.87
CA GLY A 205 10.04 12.36 -20.18
C GLY A 205 10.89 13.02 -19.10
N VAL A 206 10.78 12.58 -17.84
CA VAL A 206 11.67 12.99 -16.75
C VAL A 206 13.07 12.40 -16.92
N ASP A 207 13.18 11.20 -17.51
CA ASP A 207 14.42 10.52 -17.86
C ASP A 207 15.32 10.25 -16.64
N SER A 208 14.76 9.58 -15.63
CA SER A 208 15.47 9.23 -14.40
C SER A 208 15.08 7.84 -13.92
N PRO A 209 16.03 7.02 -13.45
CA PRO A 209 15.72 5.72 -12.86
C PRO A 209 14.92 5.83 -11.56
N ASN A 210 14.92 7.00 -10.91
CA ASN A 210 14.21 7.27 -9.68
C ASN A 210 12.81 7.90 -9.90
N MET A 211 12.37 8.09 -11.16
CA MET A 211 10.99 8.45 -11.48
C MET A 211 10.26 7.24 -12.02
N LYS A 212 9.22 6.78 -11.34
CA LYS A 212 8.50 5.53 -11.68
C LYS A 212 6.99 5.73 -11.63
N LEU A 213 6.24 4.74 -12.14
CA LEU A 213 4.80 4.65 -11.99
C LEU A 213 4.45 3.90 -10.69
N LEU A 214 3.44 4.37 -10.00
CA LEU A 214 2.57 3.50 -9.23
C LEU A 214 1.50 2.98 -10.20
N PHE A 215 1.57 1.68 -10.52
CA PHE A 215 0.64 1.02 -11.41
C PHE A 215 -0.49 0.41 -10.57
N ASP A 216 -1.59 1.13 -10.43
CA ASP A 216 -2.79 0.62 -9.76
C ASP A 216 -3.63 -0.20 -10.73
N ILE A 217 -3.68 -1.52 -10.50
CA ILE A 217 -4.40 -2.48 -11.36
C ILE A 217 -5.90 -2.16 -11.41
N TYR A 218 -6.49 -1.69 -10.30
CA TYR A 218 -7.89 -1.30 -10.24
C TYR A 218 -8.20 -0.12 -11.16
N HIS A 219 -7.40 0.94 -11.08
CA HIS A 219 -7.59 2.11 -11.94
C HIS A 219 -7.34 1.80 -13.42
N VAL A 220 -6.32 0.98 -13.74
CA VAL A 220 -6.08 0.52 -15.11
C VAL A 220 -7.26 -0.27 -15.65
N GLN A 221 -7.82 -1.19 -14.86
CA GLN A 221 -8.97 -1.99 -15.27
C GLN A 221 -10.16 -1.11 -15.68
N ILE A 222 -10.51 -0.13 -14.85
CA ILE A 222 -11.64 0.77 -15.10
C ILE A 222 -11.44 1.60 -16.36
N MET A 223 -10.23 2.14 -16.57
CA MET A 223 -10.00 3.05 -17.68
C MET A 223 -9.75 2.32 -19.01
N HIS A 224 -9.01 1.23 -19.00
CA HIS A 224 -8.48 0.65 -20.24
C HIS A 224 -8.51 -0.89 -20.28
N GLY A 225 -8.42 -1.59 -19.14
CA GLY A 225 -8.17 -3.02 -19.10
C GLY A 225 -6.79 -3.40 -19.66
N ASP A 226 -6.70 -4.58 -20.28
CA ASP A 226 -5.47 -5.10 -20.93
C ASP A 226 -4.24 -5.13 -19.99
N ILE A 227 -4.48 -5.50 -18.72
CA ILE A 227 -3.53 -5.37 -17.61
C ILE A 227 -2.19 -6.06 -17.92
N LEU A 228 -2.21 -7.32 -18.42
CA LEU A 228 -0.98 -8.09 -18.62
C LEU A 228 -0.05 -7.48 -19.67
N ARG A 229 -0.61 -6.97 -20.77
CA ARG A 229 0.18 -6.29 -21.82
C ARG A 229 0.70 -4.95 -21.31
N ARG A 230 -0.08 -4.22 -20.52
CA ARG A 230 0.34 -2.95 -19.93
C ARG A 230 1.42 -3.12 -18.88
N LEU A 231 1.39 -4.19 -18.07
CA LEU A 231 2.49 -4.54 -17.16
C LEU A 231 3.78 -4.79 -17.93
N GLU A 232 3.72 -5.53 -19.07
CA GLU A 232 4.88 -5.74 -19.94
C GLU A 232 5.40 -4.45 -20.56
N SER A 233 4.49 -3.60 -21.09
CA SER A 233 4.89 -2.36 -21.76
C SER A 233 5.46 -1.29 -20.83
N CYS A 234 5.15 -1.36 -19.53
CA CYS A 234 5.61 -0.44 -18.49
C CYS A 234 6.70 -1.04 -17.59
N LYS A 235 7.20 -2.24 -17.86
CA LYS A 235 8.12 -2.99 -16.98
C LYS A 235 9.36 -2.20 -16.54
N ASP A 236 9.87 -1.34 -17.40
CA ASP A 236 11.03 -0.47 -17.17
C ASP A 236 10.76 0.67 -16.18
N ILE A 237 9.51 1.05 -16.03
CA ILE A 237 9.10 2.23 -15.25
C ILE A 237 8.15 1.92 -14.08
N ILE A 238 7.76 0.67 -13.84
CA ILE A 238 6.94 0.32 -12.66
C ILE A 238 7.80 0.36 -11.40
N GLY A 239 7.39 1.18 -10.42
CA GLY A 239 8.03 1.26 -9.10
C GLY A 239 7.18 0.70 -7.97
N HIS A 240 5.86 0.70 -8.14
CA HIS A 240 4.90 0.24 -7.14
C HIS A 240 3.63 -0.32 -7.80
N ILE A 241 2.96 -1.26 -7.12
CA ILE A 241 1.70 -1.87 -7.59
C ILE A 241 0.63 -1.72 -6.53
N HIS A 242 -0.60 -1.34 -6.95
CA HIS A 242 -1.78 -1.44 -6.08
C HIS A 242 -2.80 -2.45 -6.62
N THR A 243 -3.60 -3.02 -5.70
CA THR A 243 -4.66 -3.98 -5.98
C THR A 243 -5.95 -3.59 -5.28
N ALA A 244 -7.08 -3.64 -5.98
CA ALA A 244 -8.42 -3.57 -5.40
C ALA A 244 -9.43 -4.26 -6.32
N GLY A 245 -10.57 -4.69 -5.79
CA GLY A 245 -11.63 -5.33 -6.57
C GLY A 245 -12.43 -4.32 -7.39
N ASN A 246 -12.71 -4.65 -8.63
CA ASN A 246 -13.58 -3.88 -9.50
C ASN A 246 -14.83 -4.69 -9.85
N PRO A 247 -16.05 -4.11 -9.73
CA PRO A 247 -16.34 -2.72 -9.34
C PRO A 247 -16.23 -2.46 -7.84
N GLY A 248 -16.11 -1.18 -7.47
CA GLY A 248 -16.36 -0.71 -6.11
C GLY A 248 -15.17 -0.58 -5.18
N ARG A 249 -13.91 -0.83 -5.66
CA ARG A 249 -12.67 -0.77 -4.87
C ARG A 249 -12.74 -1.62 -3.59
N CYS A 250 -13.37 -2.81 -3.73
CA CYS A 250 -13.60 -3.77 -2.65
C CYS A 250 -12.53 -4.87 -2.60
N GLU A 251 -12.80 -5.95 -1.89
CA GLU A 251 -11.96 -7.16 -1.80
C GLU A 251 -11.65 -7.74 -3.18
N ILE A 252 -10.47 -8.38 -3.33
CA ILE A 252 -9.98 -8.91 -4.60
C ILE A 252 -10.31 -10.40 -4.85
N GLY A 253 -11.26 -10.95 -4.09
CA GLY A 253 -11.69 -12.35 -4.21
C GLY A 253 -12.46 -12.66 -5.49
N ALA A 254 -13.28 -13.72 -5.44
CA ALA A 254 -13.96 -14.26 -6.62
C ALA A 254 -15.11 -13.37 -7.15
N ASP A 255 -15.65 -12.47 -6.33
CA ASP A 255 -16.83 -11.67 -6.62
C ASP A 255 -16.55 -10.35 -7.36
N GLN A 256 -15.38 -10.26 -8.04
CA GLN A 256 -14.96 -9.08 -8.80
C GLN A 256 -14.29 -9.50 -10.12
N GLU A 257 -14.08 -8.56 -11.06
CA GLU A 257 -13.75 -8.90 -12.44
C GLU A 257 -12.24 -9.07 -12.74
N ILE A 258 -11.33 -8.69 -11.81
CA ILE A 258 -9.88 -8.73 -12.07
C ILE A 258 -9.30 -10.09 -11.65
N ASN A 259 -8.63 -10.77 -12.60
CA ASN A 259 -7.95 -12.01 -12.28
C ASN A 259 -6.51 -11.73 -11.80
N TYR A 260 -6.28 -11.69 -10.49
CA TYR A 260 -5.00 -11.29 -9.88
C TYR A 260 -3.86 -12.30 -10.05
N PRO A 261 -4.03 -13.64 -9.92
CA PRO A 261 -2.91 -14.57 -10.02
C PRO A 261 -2.11 -14.48 -11.33
N PRO A 262 -2.70 -14.33 -12.53
CA PRO A 262 -1.94 -14.07 -13.75
C PRO A 262 -1.18 -12.74 -13.75
N ALA A 263 -1.76 -11.66 -13.15
CA ALA A 263 -1.07 -10.39 -13.03
C ALA A 263 0.16 -10.51 -12.13
N MET A 264 0.05 -11.19 -11.00
CA MET A 264 1.18 -11.44 -10.10
C MET A 264 2.28 -12.28 -10.75
N ARG A 265 1.92 -13.34 -11.50
CA ARG A 265 2.91 -14.11 -12.28
C ARG A 265 3.61 -13.25 -13.34
N LYS A 266 2.86 -12.36 -14.01
CA LYS A 266 3.44 -11.39 -14.95
C LYS A 266 4.45 -10.46 -14.27
N LEU A 267 4.18 -9.99 -13.05
CA LEU A 267 5.14 -9.20 -12.28
C LEU A 267 6.45 -9.96 -12.02
N LEU A 268 6.37 -11.24 -11.65
CA LEU A 268 7.57 -12.08 -11.47
C LEU A 268 8.31 -12.30 -12.80
N GLU A 269 7.58 -12.54 -13.88
CA GLU A 269 8.14 -12.76 -15.23
C GLU A 269 8.95 -11.53 -15.73
N ILE A 270 8.43 -10.33 -15.51
CA ILE A 270 9.11 -9.07 -15.88
C ILE A 270 10.20 -8.64 -14.90
N GLY A 271 10.48 -9.43 -13.86
CA GLY A 271 11.51 -9.16 -12.88
C GLY A 271 11.16 -8.07 -11.86
N TYR A 272 9.87 -7.81 -11.60
CA TYR A 272 9.45 -6.83 -10.61
C TYR A 272 9.83 -7.28 -9.19
N THR A 273 10.48 -6.39 -8.44
CA THR A 273 10.96 -6.65 -7.06
C THR A 273 10.44 -5.66 -6.03
N GLY A 274 9.56 -4.75 -6.44
CA GLY A 274 8.92 -3.76 -5.56
C GLY A 274 7.81 -4.35 -4.68
N TYR A 275 6.96 -3.48 -4.18
CA TYR A 275 5.86 -3.87 -3.29
C TYR A 275 4.53 -3.95 -4.04
N VAL A 276 3.65 -4.83 -3.58
CA VAL A 276 2.25 -4.93 -4.01
C VAL A 276 1.36 -4.56 -2.84
N GLY A 277 0.75 -3.40 -2.90
CA GLY A 277 -0.12 -2.84 -1.86
C GLY A 277 -1.59 -3.20 -2.06
N HIS A 278 -2.21 -3.75 -1.02
CA HIS A 278 -3.64 -4.01 -1.01
C HIS A 278 -4.40 -2.74 -0.65
N GLU A 279 -4.95 -2.07 -1.66
CA GLU A 279 -5.63 -0.78 -1.55
C GLU A 279 -7.15 -0.90 -1.76
N PHE A 280 -7.75 -1.91 -1.20
CA PHE A 280 -9.20 -2.09 -1.23
C PHE A 280 -9.89 -1.59 0.06
N ILE A 281 -11.12 -1.09 -0.08
CA ILE A 281 -11.96 -0.66 1.05
C ILE A 281 -12.77 -1.87 1.51
N PRO A 282 -12.54 -2.40 2.72
CA PRO A 282 -13.25 -3.59 3.20
C PRO A 282 -14.77 -3.40 3.24
N THR A 283 -15.50 -4.38 2.71
CA THR A 283 -16.96 -4.47 2.76
C THR A 283 -17.46 -5.58 3.70
N LYS A 284 -16.54 -6.45 4.13
CA LYS A 284 -16.74 -7.55 5.10
C LYS A 284 -15.65 -7.52 6.17
N ASP A 285 -15.49 -8.60 6.93
CA ASP A 285 -14.40 -8.69 7.90
C ASP A 285 -13.04 -8.42 7.21
N PRO A 286 -12.31 -7.38 7.63
CA PRO A 286 -11.08 -6.96 6.95
C PRO A 286 -9.96 -8.00 7.00
N MET A 287 -9.89 -8.82 8.06
CA MET A 287 -8.89 -9.89 8.13
C MET A 287 -9.19 -11.03 7.16
N VAL A 288 -10.47 -11.33 6.92
CA VAL A 288 -10.87 -12.32 5.92
C VAL A 288 -10.51 -11.84 4.52
N GLY A 289 -10.87 -10.59 4.19
CA GLY A 289 -10.54 -10.00 2.89
C GLY A 289 -9.04 -9.90 2.64
N LEU A 290 -8.25 -9.46 3.64
CA LEU A 290 -6.78 -9.39 3.53
C LEU A 290 -6.14 -10.76 3.37
N ARG A 291 -6.59 -11.77 4.12
CA ARG A 291 -6.06 -13.14 4.02
C ARG A 291 -6.32 -13.72 2.63
N GLU A 292 -7.50 -13.48 2.08
CA GLU A 292 -7.82 -13.85 0.69
C GLU A 292 -6.90 -13.14 -0.31
N ALA A 293 -6.73 -11.82 -0.17
CA ALA A 293 -5.88 -11.01 -1.04
C ALA A 293 -4.41 -11.46 -1.00
N VAL A 294 -3.86 -11.65 0.20
CA VAL A 294 -2.49 -12.12 0.38
C VAL A 294 -2.29 -13.51 -0.23
N THR A 295 -3.27 -14.40 -0.08
CA THR A 295 -3.20 -15.75 -0.65
C THR A 295 -3.27 -15.73 -2.19
N LEU A 296 -4.16 -14.91 -2.78
CA LEU A 296 -4.30 -14.78 -4.23
C LEU A 296 -3.06 -14.18 -4.90
N CYS A 297 -2.38 -13.29 -4.21
CA CYS A 297 -1.17 -12.64 -4.72
C CYS A 297 0.11 -13.44 -4.44
N ASP A 298 0.07 -14.50 -3.64
CA ASP A 298 1.22 -15.35 -3.33
C ASP A 298 1.38 -16.46 -4.38
N VAL A 299 1.94 -16.13 -5.51
CA VAL A 299 2.11 -17.04 -6.67
C VAL A 299 3.50 -17.67 -6.75
N ALA A 300 3.58 -18.83 -7.45
CA ALA A 300 4.80 -19.62 -7.65
C ALA A 300 5.78 -18.98 -8.64
#